data_4d211c1e8856571b071e62be607012d0
#
_entry.id   4d211c1e8856571b071e62be607012d0
#
_cell.length_a   1.000
_cell.length_b   1.000
_cell.length_c   1.000
_cell.angle_alpha   90.00
_cell.angle_beta   90.00
_cell.angle_gamma   90.00
#
_symmetry.space_group_name_H-M   'P 1'
#
loop_
_entity.id
_entity.type
_entity.pdbx_description
1 polymer ?
#
loop_
_entity_poly.entity_id
_entity_poly.type
_entity_poly.pdbx_seq_one_letter_code
_entity_poly.pdbx_strand_id
1 'polypeptide(L)'
;MLLTSVLLLSCVGCAQDGRKEPDAEKADLGLTAEVKPATDFTAKANAAVYDELDFDDKQEYEFATRGLIDAPETLELKDEDGTILWSQEAYAFLDDYEKAPDSVNPSLWENTKNNHAYGLFEVTDGIYQVRGYDMANLTVVKGNTGWIVFDTLMSVECSQAAMQLIEKNLGKFPVKAVIISHSHADHFGGIAGVMTKEDKADETLSIEDQLASGKIPVITPVGFTEHSVKENVYAGKGMGRRSNYQYGILLTPGVTGKLAQGIGMGQSTGTVSFLTPSYEITQSGEKLTIDGVE
;
A
#
# COMPACT_ATOMS: atom_id res chain seq x y z
N MET A 1 -37.49 11.80 -12.13
CA MET A 1 -36.48 11.33 -13.10
C MET A 1 -35.18 12.03 -12.72
N LEU A 2 -34.48 11.50 -11.68
CA LEU A 2 -33.20 12.01 -11.21
C LEU A 2 -32.12 11.23 -11.93
N LEU A 3 -31.27 11.92 -12.69
CA LEU A 3 -30.03 11.37 -13.24
C LEU A 3 -29.04 11.19 -12.07
N THR A 4 -28.79 9.95 -11.67
CA THR A 4 -27.66 9.60 -10.82
C THR A 4 -26.41 9.56 -11.70
N SER A 5 -25.64 10.64 -11.66
CA SER A 5 -24.32 10.68 -12.29
C SER A 5 -23.36 9.82 -11.46
N VAL A 6 -22.93 8.70 -12.04
CA VAL A 6 -21.82 7.91 -11.52
C VAL A 6 -20.55 8.73 -11.73
N LEU A 7 -19.99 9.30 -10.65
CA LEU A 7 -18.66 9.88 -10.67
C LEU A 7 -17.65 8.73 -10.54
N LEU A 8 -17.14 8.25 -11.66
CA LEU A 8 -15.89 7.50 -11.69
C LEU A 8 -14.76 8.49 -11.36
N LEU A 9 -14.31 8.50 -10.10
CA LEU A 9 -13.08 9.17 -9.75
C LEU A 9 -11.92 8.30 -10.26
N SER A 10 -11.49 8.56 -11.48
CA SER A 10 -10.15 8.21 -11.87
C SER A 10 -9.21 9.16 -11.14
N CYS A 11 -8.50 8.69 -10.12
CA CYS A 11 -7.33 9.40 -9.64
C CYS A 11 -6.33 9.45 -10.78
N VAL A 12 -6.20 10.63 -11.34
CA VAL A 12 -5.36 10.90 -12.49
C VAL A 12 -3.90 10.90 -12.04
N GLY A 13 -3.27 9.74 -12.16
CA GLY A 13 -2.00 9.75 -12.81
C GLY A 13 -2.32 10.04 -14.27
N CYS A 14 -2.00 11.22 -14.78
CA CYS A 14 -2.16 11.71 -16.15
C CYS A 14 -3.45 11.26 -16.87
N ALA A 15 -4.47 12.12 -16.93
CA ALA A 15 -5.55 11.97 -17.89
C ALA A 15 -4.93 11.87 -19.28
N GLN A 16 -4.96 10.70 -19.87
CA GLN A 16 -4.82 10.52 -21.30
C GLN A 16 -6.10 11.03 -21.95
N ASP A 17 -6.08 12.31 -22.31
CA ASP A 17 -6.90 12.81 -23.40
C ASP A 17 -6.50 11.98 -24.63
N GLY A 18 -7.43 11.30 -25.30
CA GLY A 18 -7.19 10.32 -26.37
C GLY A 18 -6.43 10.82 -27.62
N ARG A 19 -5.46 11.66 -27.42
CA ARG A 19 -4.35 11.93 -28.31
C ARG A 19 -3.31 10.85 -28.01
N LYS A 20 -3.03 9.98 -28.99
CA LYS A 20 -1.73 9.32 -29.05
C LYS A 20 -0.70 10.42 -28.79
N GLU A 21 -0.14 10.43 -27.59
CA GLU A 21 1.11 11.16 -27.40
C GLU A 21 2.04 10.65 -28.50
N PRO A 22 2.69 11.54 -29.26
CA PRO A 22 3.81 11.12 -30.09
C PRO A 22 4.71 10.35 -29.15
N ASP A 23 5.20 9.17 -29.61
CA ASP A 23 6.20 8.38 -28.88
C ASP A 23 7.05 9.37 -28.11
N ALA A 24 6.88 9.39 -26.79
CA ALA A 24 7.73 10.18 -25.96
C ALA A 24 9.10 9.51 -26.10
N GLU A 25 9.82 9.86 -27.15
CA GLU A 25 11.25 9.88 -27.11
C GLU A 25 11.55 10.40 -25.74
N LYS A 26 12.08 9.51 -24.86
CA LYS A 26 12.61 9.89 -23.55
C LYS A 26 13.36 11.16 -23.84
N ALA A 27 12.79 12.31 -23.47
CA ALA A 27 13.42 13.57 -23.73
C ALA A 27 14.81 13.37 -23.15
N ASP A 28 15.79 13.23 -24.04
CA ASP A 28 17.17 13.23 -23.64
C ASP A 28 17.41 14.63 -23.10
N LEU A 29 17.22 14.75 -21.79
CA LEU A 29 17.42 16.01 -21.06
C LEU A 29 18.89 16.41 -21.07
N GLY A 30 19.74 15.73 -21.87
CA GLY A 30 21.17 15.95 -21.89
C GLY A 30 21.83 15.55 -20.55
N LEU A 31 21.08 14.95 -19.68
CA LEU A 31 21.53 14.39 -18.41
C LEU A 31 22.01 12.95 -18.70
N THR A 32 23.00 12.79 -19.49
CA THR A 32 23.94 11.67 -19.33
C THR A 32 24.67 11.95 -18.01
N ALA A 33 23.93 11.89 -16.91
CA ALA A 33 24.55 11.95 -15.61
C ALA A 33 25.34 10.66 -15.48
N GLU A 34 26.63 10.77 -15.79
CA GLU A 34 27.62 9.78 -15.38
C GLU A 34 27.36 9.53 -13.89
N VAL A 35 27.00 8.30 -13.54
CA VAL A 35 26.75 7.94 -12.12
C VAL A 35 28.03 8.23 -11.37
N LYS A 36 27.99 9.25 -10.52
CA LYS A 36 29.17 9.66 -9.74
C LYS A 36 29.20 8.84 -8.46
N PRO A 37 30.37 8.40 -8.01
CA PRO A 37 30.53 7.79 -6.70
C PRO A 37 30.13 8.79 -5.59
N ALA A 38 29.86 8.29 -4.39
CA ALA A 38 29.68 9.14 -3.22
C ALA A 38 30.90 10.03 -3.01
N THR A 39 30.68 11.28 -2.61
CA THR A 39 31.81 12.14 -2.21
C THR A 39 32.42 11.62 -0.91
N ASP A 40 33.68 11.92 -0.64
CA ASP A 40 34.33 11.57 0.63
C ASP A 40 33.55 12.08 1.84
N PHE A 41 32.90 13.23 1.70
CA PHE A 41 32.05 13.78 2.77
C PHE A 41 30.83 12.88 3.04
N THR A 42 30.14 12.48 1.98
CA THR A 42 28.97 11.59 2.08
C THR A 42 29.36 10.22 2.63
N ALA A 43 30.43 9.63 2.08
CA ALA A 43 30.94 8.33 2.53
C ALA A 43 31.30 8.33 4.03
N LYS A 44 32.02 9.37 4.49
CA LYS A 44 32.38 9.53 5.91
C LYS A 44 31.16 9.75 6.80
N ALA A 45 30.19 10.56 6.36
CA ALA A 45 28.97 10.80 7.13
C ALA A 45 28.15 9.51 7.27
N ASN A 46 28.00 8.71 6.21
CA ASN A 46 27.33 7.43 6.26
C ASN A 46 28.09 6.40 7.11
N ALA A 47 29.43 6.34 6.99
CA ALA A 47 30.25 5.45 7.80
C ALA A 47 30.15 5.75 9.30
N ALA A 48 30.02 7.02 9.70
CA ALA A 48 29.89 7.40 11.11
C ALA A 48 28.61 6.87 11.77
N VAL A 49 27.56 6.59 11.00
CA VAL A 49 26.29 6.03 11.54
C VAL A 49 26.51 4.65 12.16
N TYR A 50 27.47 3.87 11.67
CA TYR A 50 27.81 2.57 12.27
C TYR A 50 28.40 2.69 13.68
N ASP A 51 28.97 3.83 14.06
CA ASP A 51 29.49 4.09 15.40
C ASP A 51 28.41 4.60 16.36
N GLU A 52 27.27 5.07 15.81
CA GLU A 52 26.17 5.69 16.57
C GLU A 52 25.02 4.72 16.86
N LEU A 53 24.80 3.72 16.00
CA LEU A 53 23.68 2.79 16.09
C LEU A 53 24.17 1.35 16.21
N ASP A 54 23.42 0.53 16.97
CA ASP A 54 23.68 -0.90 17.13
C ASP A 54 23.11 -1.69 15.94
N PHE A 55 23.96 -1.98 14.96
CA PHE A 55 23.59 -2.79 13.79
C PHE A 55 23.65 -4.30 14.05
N ASP A 56 24.12 -4.73 15.22
CA ASP A 56 24.07 -6.13 15.65
C ASP A 56 22.71 -6.50 16.25
N ASP A 57 21.91 -5.51 16.68
CA ASP A 57 20.51 -5.71 17.04
C ASP A 57 19.69 -6.11 15.81
N LYS A 58 19.14 -7.32 15.79
CA LYS A 58 18.31 -7.88 14.72
C LYS A 58 16.83 -7.98 15.08
N GLN A 59 16.39 -7.34 16.15
CA GLN A 59 15.00 -7.43 16.62
C GLN A 59 14.00 -6.96 15.56
N GLU A 60 14.28 -5.86 14.85
CA GLU A 60 13.41 -5.35 13.78
C GLU A 60 13.31 -6.33 12.60
N TYR A 61 14.43 -6.97 12.24
CA TYR A 61 14.42 -7.99 11.19
C TYR A 61 13.62 -9.23 11.62
N GLU A 62 13.75 -9.67 12.87
CA GLU A 62 12.95 -10.76 13.41
C GLU A 62 11.45 -10.41 13.38
N PHE A 63 11.07 -9.18 13.72
CA PHE A 63 9.69 -8.72 13.65
C PHE A 63 9.17 -8.62 12.22
N ALA A 64 10.00 -8.18 11.28
CA ALA A 64 9.63 -8.09 9.87
C ALA A 64 9.36 -9.46 9.23
N THR A 65 10.07 -10.51 9.68
CA THR A 65 10.04 -11.85 9.06
C THR A 65 9.26 -12.89 9.87
N ARG A 66 8.99 -12.63 11.15
CA ARG A 66 8.28 -13.56 12.04
C ARG A 66 6.86 -13.82 11.56
N GLY A 67 6.45 -15.10 11.64
CA GLY A 67 5.10 -15.53 11.33
C GLY A 67 4.81 -15.66 9.83
N LEU A 68 5.83 -15.67 8.97
CA LEU A 68 5.66 -15.91 7.54
C LEU A 68 5.00 -17.27 7.30
N ILE A 69 3.85 -17.25 6.63
CA ILE A 69 3.08 -18.43 6.22
C ILE A 69 3.44 -18.82 4.79
N ASP A 70 3.38 -17.84 3.88
CA ASP A 70 3.61 -18.04 2.45
C ASP A 70 4.05 -16.74 1.79
N ALA A 71 4.98 -16.88 0.84
CA ALA A 71 5.38 -15.81 -0.07
C ALA A 71 5.61 -16.40 -1.46
N PRO A 72 5.21 -15.73 -2.54
CA PRO A 72 5.59 -16.17 -3.88
C PRO A 72 7.11 -16.03 -4.06
N GLU A 73 7.70 -16.89 -4.88
CA GLU A 73 9.12 -16.82 -5.23
C GLU A 73 9.46 -15.48 -5.89
N THR A 74 8.53 -14.97 -6.69
CA THR A 74 8.61 -13.64 -7.33
C THR A 74 7.27 -12.93 -7.18
N LEU A 75 7.30 -11.63 -6.91
CA LEU A 75 6.10 -10.80 -6.80
C LEU A 75 6.16 -9.66 -7.80
N GLU A 76 5.52 -9.88 -8.95
CA GLU A 76 5.35 -8.88 -9.99
C GLU A 76 3.89 -8.92 -10.48
N LEU A 77 3.18 -7.81 -10.30
CA LEU A 77 1.80 -7.66 -10.72
C LEU A 77 1.75 -6.77 -11.97
N LYS A 78 1.00 -7.24 -12.99
CA LYS A 78 0.86 -6.57 -14.28
C LYS A 78 -0.61 -6.35 -14.62
N ASP A 79 -0.86 -5.34 -15.44
CA ASP A 79 -2.15 -5.18 -16.10
C ASP A 79 -2.28 -6.13 -17.31
N GLU A 80 -3.43 -6.05 -17.99
CA GLU A 80 -3.74 -6.87 -19.17
C GLU A 80 -2.79 -6.59 -20.36
N ASP A 81 -2.20 -5.41 -20.42
CA ASP A 81 -1.24 -5.00 -21.45
C ASP A 81 0.21 -5.40 -21.10
N GLY A 82 0.43 -5.99 -19.92
CA GLY A 82 1.73 -6.42 -19.43
C GLY A 82 2.53 -5.30 -18.76
N THR A 83 1.93 -4.13 -18.49
CA THR A 83 2.57 -3.05 -17.73
C THR A 83 2.72 -3.45 -16.27
N ILE A 84 3.92 -3.29 -15.72
CA ILE A 84 4.17 -3.59 -14.31
C ILE A 84 3.48 -2.55 -13.44
N LEU A 85 2.55 -2.99 -12.60
CA LEU A 85 1.83 -2.17 -11.63
C LEU A 85 2.51 -2.17 -10.27
N TRP A 86 3.12 -3.30 -9.90
CA TRP A 86 3.88 -3.49 -8.67
C TRP A 86 4.95 -4.56 -8.87
N SER A 87 6.13 -4.38 -8.27
CA SER A 87 7.20 -5.37 -8.33
C SER A 87 8.11 -5.31 -7.11
N GLN A 88 8.33 -6.43 -6.45
CA GLN A 88 9.39 -6.62 -5.47
C GLN A 88 10.74 -6.91 -6.15
N GLU A 89 10.70 -7.48 -7.37
CA GLU A 89 11.89 -7.75 -8.18
C GLU A 89 12.70 -6.49 -8.53
N ALA A 90 12.03 -5.34 -8.56
CA ALA A 90 12.69 -4.04 -8.74
C ALA A 90 13.72 -3.71 -7.63
N TYR A 91 13.66 -4.44 -6.51
CA TYR A 91 14.52 -4.26 -5.34
C TYR A 91 15.50 -5.42 -5.12
N ALA A 92 15.62 -6.35 -6.07
CA ALA A 92 16.55 -7.47 -6.00
C ALA A 92 18.01 -7.04 -5.80
N PHE A 93 18.35 -5.80 -6.18
CA PHE A 93 19.69 -5.23 -5.93
C PHE A 93 20.09 -5.19 -4.46
N LEU A 94 19.15 -5.32 -3.51
CA LEU A 94 19.43 -5.38 -2.08
C LEU A 94 20.30 -6.60 -1.71
N ASP A 95 20.20 -7.68 -2.49
CA ASP A 95 20.96 -8.90 -2.27
C ASP A 95 22.39 -8.84 -2.84
N ASP A 96 22.67 -7.85 -3.70
CA ASP A 96 24.00 -7.66 -4.29
C ASP A 96 25.02 -7.07 -3.29
N TYR A 97 24.55 -6.58 -2.14
CA TYR A 97 25.39 -5.89 -1.17
C TYR A 97 25.23 -6.45 0.24
N GLU A 98 26.33 -6.86 0.83
CA GLU A 98 26.36 -7.31 2.22
C GLU A 98 26.12 -6.17 3.22
N LYS A 99 26.61 -4.97 2.89
CA LYS A 99 26.44 -3.73 3.68
C LYS A 99 25.98 -2.59 2.81
N ALA A 100 25.48 -1.52 3.44
CA ALA A 100 25.11 -0.31 2.75
C ALA A 100 26.29 0.24 1.93
N PRO A 101 26.11 0.56 0.63
CA PRO A 101 27.11 1.28 -0.15
C PRO A 101 27.37 2.68 0.41
N ASP A 102 28.54 3.25 0.11
CA ASP A 102 28.97 4.58 0.60
C ASP A 102 27.97 5.71 0.31
N SER A 103 27.15 5.54 -0.75
CA SER A 103 26.10 6.50 -1.14
C SER A 103 24.84 6.44 -0.28
N VAL A 104 24.70 5.42 0.58
CA VAL A 104 23.47 5.10 1.29
C VAL A 104 23.68 5.19 2.80
N ASN A 105 22.74 5.83 3.50
CA ASN A 105 22.71 5.79 4.95
C ASN A 105 22.44 4.34 5.43
N PRO A 106 23.29 3.77 6.31
CA PRO A 106 23.15 2.39 6.77
C PRO A 106 21.81 2.09 7.45
N SER A 107 21.29 3.04 8.22
CA SER A 107 19.98 2.89 8.89
C SER A 107 18.83 2.78 7.87
N LEU A 108 18.87 3.59 6.79
CA LEU A 108 17.89 3.46 5.70
C LEU A 108 18.06 2.13 4.94
N TRP A 109 19.29 1.64 4.81
CA TRP A 109 19.57 0.35 4.18
C TRP A 109 18.92 -0.81 4.93
N GLU A 110 19.13 -0.91 6.24
CA GLU A 110 18.50 -1.95 7.07
C GLU A 110 16.99 -1.80 7.10
N ASN A 111 16.46 -0.58 7.22
CA ASN A 111 15.02 -0.32 7.12
C ASN A 111 14.46 -0.80 5.77
N THR A 112 15.16 -0.57 4.67
CA THR A 112 14.75 -1.03 3.34
C THR A 112 14.71 -2.56 3.27
N LYS A 113 15.72 -3.25 3.82
CA LYS A 113 15.73 -4.73 3.89
C LYS A 113 14.55 -5.26 4.72
N ASN A 114 14.23 -4.63 5.83
CA ASN A 114 13.08 -5.01 6.65
C ASN A 114 11.75 -4.81 5.89
N ASN A 115 11.60 -3.70 5.18
CA ASN A 115 10.42 -3.41 4.36
C ASN A 115 10.32 -4.31 3.11
N HIS A 116 11.40 -4.93 2.68
CA HIS A 116 11.40 -5.89 1.56
C HIS A 116 10.86 -7.27 1.95
N ALA A 117 10.62 -7.53 3.22
CA ALA A 117 9.93 -8.74 3.67
C ALA A 117 8.47 -8.72 3.16
N TYR A 118 8.10 -9.65 2.28
CA TYR A 118 6.76 -9.70 1.69
C TYR A 118 6.13 -11.09 1.81
N GLY A 119 4.81 -11.14 1.74
CA GLY A 119 4.02 -12.37 1.83
C GLY A 119 2.86 -12.26 2.80
N LEU A 120 2.33 -13.41 3.19
CA LEU A 120 1.29 -13.58 4.21
C LEU A 120 1.94 -13.96 5.54
N PHE A 121 1.63 -13.18 6.58
CA PHE A 121 2.18 -13.37 7.92
C PHE A 121 1.05 -13.59 8.94
N GLU A 122 1.25 -14.50 9.89
CA GLU A 122 0.47 -14.55 11.12
C GLU A 122 1.09 -13.58 12.13
N VAL A 123 0.34 -12.53 12.48
CA VAL A 123 0.77 -11.53 13.47
C VAL A 123 0.58 -12.07 14.87
N THR A 124 -0.59 -12.62 15.10
CA THR A 124 -1.01 -13.36 16.32
C THR A 124 -2.20 -14.23 15.95
N ASP A 125 -2.65 -15.10 16.86
CA ASP A 125 -3.78 -15.99 16.61
C ASP A 125 -5.01 -15.22 16.08
N GLY A 126 -5.46 -15.62 14.90
CA GLY A 126 -6.61 -15.04 14.22
C GLY A 126 -6.35 -13.69 13.51
N ILE A 127 -5.15 -13.13 13.55
CA ILE A 127 -4.79 -11.88 12.85
C ILE A 127 -3.67 -12.15 11.86
N TYR A 128 -3.95 -11.89 10.60
CA TYR A 128 -3.03 -12.13 9.49
C TYR A 128 -2.82 -10.84 8.69
N GLN A 129 -1.62 -10.70 8.13
CA GLN A 129 -1.24 -9.49 7.40
C GLN A 129 -0.52 -9.86 6.10
N VAL A 130 -0.96 -9.27 4.99
CA VAL A 130 -0.21 -9.31 3.73
C VAL A 130 0.66 -8.07 3.67
N ARG A 131 1.97 -8.29 3.60
CA ARG A 131 3.02 -7.26 3.56
C ARG A 131 3.69 -7.25 2.20
N GLY A 132 4.20 -6.08 1.80
CA GLY A 132 5.02 -5.93 0.61
C GLY A 132 4.26 -6.06 -0.73
N TYR A 133 2.93 -6.12 -0.72
CA TYR A 133 2.09 -6.12 -1.91
C TYR A 133 1.77 -4.71 -2.40
N ASP A 134 2.10 -3.71 -1.60
CA ASP A 134 2.06 -2.28 -1.88
C ASP A 134 2.86 -1.56 -0.79
N MET A 135 2.77 -0.23 -0.69
CA MET A 135 3.38 0.55 0.38
C MET A 135 2.74 0.22 1.74
N ALA A 136 1.42 0.22 1.81
CA ALA A 136 0.66 -0.17 3.00
C ALA A 136 0.52 -1.69 3.13
N ASN A 137 0.01 -2.15 4.26
CA ASN A 137 -0.31 -3.55 4.51
C ASN A 137 -1.84 -3.77 4.47
N LEU A 138 -2.26 -4.97 4.06
CA LEU A 138 -3.64 -5.42 4.19
C LEU A 138 -3.70 -6.41 5.35
N THR A 139 -4.55 -6.13 6.33
CA THR A 139 -4.71 -6.99 7.51
C THR A 139 -6.09 -7.61 7.53
N VAL A 140 -6.18 -8.90 7.87
CA VAL A 140 -7.45 -9.58 8.08
C VAL A 140 -7.53 -10.14 9.49
N VAL A 141 -8.68 -9.97 10.11
CA VAL A 141 -9.01 -10.56 11.41
C VAL A 141 -10.08 -11.64 11.18
N LYS A 142 -9.82 -12.82 11.72
CA LYS A 142 -10.73 -13.95 11.61
C LYS A 142 -11.89 -13.80 12.57
N GLY A 143 -13.09 -13.60 12.01
CA GLY A 143 -14.33 -13.70 12.76
C GLY A 143 -14.82 -15.16 12.86
N ASN A 144 -16.02 -15.33 13.39
CA ASN A 144 -16.65 -16.65 13.54
C ASN A 144 -16.94 -17.31 12.18
N THR A 145 -17.28 -16.51 11.16
CA THR A 145 -17.75 -17.01 9.86
C THR A 145 -17.11 -16.33 8.65
N GLY A 146 -16.24 -15.33 8.84
CA GLY A 146 -15.62 -14.59 7.75
C GLY A 146 -14.45 -13.71 8.18
N TRP A 147 -14.01 -12.87 7.26
CA TRP A 147 -12.91 -11.93 7.46
C TRP A 147 -13.40 -10.52 7.75
N ILE A 148 -12.78 -9.85 8.71
CA ILE A 148 -12.83 -8.40 8.89
C ILE A 148 -11.54 -7.87 8.27
N VAL A 149 -11.65 -7.04 7.23
CA VAL A 149 -10.51 -6.52 6.48
C VAL A 149 -10.17 -5.12 6.97
N PHE A 150 -8.92 -4.89 7.34
CA PHE A 150 -8.38 -3.58 7.69
C PHE A 150 -7.46 -3.08 6.59
N ASP A 151 -7.81 -1.94 6.02
CA ASP A 151 -7.17 -1.29 4.88
C ASP A 151 -7.13 -2.18 3.62
N THR A 152 -7.01 -1.57 2.47
CA THR A 152 -7.18 -2.28 1.20
C THR A 152 -6.10 -1.93 0.18
N LEU A 153 -4.92 -1.49 0.62
CA LEU A 153 -3.81 -1.10 -0.25
C LEU A 153 -4.17 0.05 -1.21
N MET A 154 -3.25 0.42 -2.08
CA MET A 154 -3.41 1.52 -3.04
C MET A 154 -4.24 1.10 -4.26
N SER A 155 -4.02 -0.11 -4.80
CA SER A 155 -4.64 -0.53 -6.05
C SER A 155 -5.48 -1.79 -5.92
N VAL A 156 -6.48 -1.89 -6.79
CA VAL A 156 -7.40 -3.03 -6.90
C VAL A 156 -6.63 -4.31 -7.17
N GLU A 157 -5.65 -4.27 -8.07
CA GLU A 157 -4.86 -5.43 -8.48
C GLU A 157 -4.01 -5.96 -7.32
N CYS A 158 -3.39 -5.06 -6.54
CA CYS A 158 -2.62 -5.45 -5.35
C CYS A 158 -3.54 -6.04 -4.27
N SER A 159 -4.70 -5.44 -4.04
CA SER A 159 -5.70 -5.95 -3.11
C SER A 159 -6.23 -7.32 -3.50
N GLN A 160 -6.53 -7.53 -4.79
CA GLN A 160 -6.97 -8.83 -5.31
C GLN A 160 -5.89 -9.89 -5.11
N ALA A 161 -4.64 -9.57 -5.43
CA ALA A 161 -3.51 -10.49 -5.22
C ALA A 161 -3.32 -10.83 -3.74
N ALA A 162 -3.45 -9.85 -2.85
CA ALA A 162 -3.39 -10.06 -1.41
C ALA A 162 -4.52 -10.97 -0.91
N MET A 163 -5.76 -10.74 -1.34
CA MET A 163 -6.91 -11.58 -0.97
C MET A 163 -6.78 -13.01 -1.54
N GLN A 164 -6.23 -13.17 -2.76
CA GLN A 164 -5.93 -14.49 -3.32
C GLN A 164 -4.88 -15.24 -2.51
N LEU A 165 -3.84 -14.57 -2.01
CA LEU A 165 -2.84 -15.19 -1.14
C LEU A 165 -3.45 -15.67 0.17
N ILE A 166 -4.35 -14.86 0.77
CA ILE A 166 -5.12 -15.22 1.96
C ILE A 166 -6.00 -16.44 1.67
N GLU A 167 -6.79 -16.40 0.59
CA GLU A 167 -7.68 -17.51 0.20
C GLU A 167 -6.90 -18.83 -0.04
N LYS A 168 -5.75 -18.75 -0.70
CA LYS A 168 -4.89 -19.90 -0.99
C LYS A 168 -4.44 -20.61 0.29
N ASN A 169 -4.08 -19.86 1.32
CA ASN A 169 -3.41 -20.40 2.51
C ASN A 169 -4.36 -20.63 3.70
N LEU A 170 -5.36 -19.78 3.85
CA LEU A 170 -6.26 -19.80 5.02
C LEU A 170 -7.69 -20.24 4.68
N GLY A 171 -7.98 -20.42 3.38
CA GLY A 171 -9.29 -20.81 2.88
C GLY A 171 -10.16 -19.64 2.48
N LYS A 172 -11.22 -19.97 1.74
CA LYS A 172 -12.18 -18.99 1.22
C LYS A 172 -13.26 -18.70 2.26
N PHE A 173 -13.25 -17.50 2.80
CA PHE A 173 -14.27 -17.01 3.73
C PHE A 173 -14.84 -15.68 3.22
N PRO A 174 -16.14 -15.41 3.47
CA PRO A 174 -16.74 -14.13 3.08
C PRO A 174 -16.14 -12.97 3.88
N VAL A 175 -16.09 -11.80 3.26
CA VAL A 175 -15.79 -10.55 3.97
C VAL A 175 -17.03 -10.11 4.76
N LYS A 176 -16.85 -9.76 6.04
CA LYS A 176 -17.90 -9.34 6.98
C LYS A 176 -17.95 -7.84 7.20
N ALA A 177 -16.81 -7.18 7.13
CA ALA A 177 -16.67 -5.74 7.14
C ALA A 177 -15.34 -5.33 6.51
N VAL A 178 -15.28 -4.10 6.01
CA VAL A 178 -14.05 -3.43 5.62
C VAL A 178 -13.89 -2.19 6.50
N ILE A 179 -12.78 -2.09 7.20
CA ILE A 179 -12.43 -0.97 8.08
C ILE A 179 -11.26 -0.23 7.47
N ILE A 180 -11.43 1.05 7.16
CA ILE A 180 -10.36 1.90 6.63
C ILE A 180 -9.84 2.79 7.74
N SER A 181 -8.55 2.72 7.99
CA SER A 181 -7.90 3.42 9.11
C SER A 181 -7.90 4.93 8.94
N HIS A 182 -7.69 5.44 7.74
CA HIS A 182 -7.64 6.88 7.44
C HIS A 182 -7.78 7.18 5.94
N SER A 183 -7.71 8.47 5.58
CA SER A 183 -8.07 9.01 4.26
C SER A 183 -6.96 8.96 3.20
N HIS A 184 -5.80 8.37 3.46
CA HIS A 184 -4.76 8.20 2.45
C HIS A 184 -5.12 7.10 1.45
N ALA A 185 -4.83 7.32 0.17
CA ALA A 185 -5.25 6.42 -0.90
C ALA A 185 -4.63 5.02 -0.82
N ASP A 186 -3.43 4.88 -0.28
CA ASP A 186 -2.75 3.61 -0.07
C ASP A 186 -3.41 2.72 1.00
N HIS A 187 -4.45 3.21 1.68
CA HIS A 187 -5.25 2.46 2.65
C HIS A 187 -6.66 2.12 2.16
N PHE A 188 -7.20 2.86 1.19
CA PHE A 188 -8.56 2.61 0.68
C PHE A 188 -8.63 2.32 -0.82
N GLY A 189 -7.58 2.64 -1.59
CA GLY A 189 -7.64 2.66 -3.05
C GLY A 189 -7.93 1.30 -3.69
N GLY A 190 -7.55 0.22 -3.05
CA GLY A 190 -7.77 -1.14 -3.52
C GLY A 190 -9.11 -1.75 -3.13
N ILE A 191 -10.06 -0.99 -2.55
CA ILE A 191 -11.29 -1.56 -1.97
C ILE A 191 -12.12 -2.40 -2.96
N ALA A 192 -12.11 -2.05 -4.25
CA ALA A 192 -12.80 -2.85 -5.27
C ALA A 192 -12.12 -4.22 -5.54
N GLY A 193 -10.91 -4.44 -5.02
CA GLY A 193 -10.26 -5.75 -5.01
C GLY A 193 -10.73 -6.66 -3.88
N VAL A 194 -11.38 -6.09 -2.86
CA VAL A 194 -11.92 -6.81 -1.69
C VAL A 194 -13.42 -7.03 -1.79
N MET A 195 -14.17 -6.05 -2.32
CA MET A 195 -15.63 -6.09 -2.41
C MET A 195 -16.13 -5.25 -3.57
N THR A 196 -17.34 -5.56 -4.06
CA THR A 196 -18.02 -4.73 -5.07
C THR A 196 -18.89 -3.66 -4.41
N LYS A 197 -19.34 -2.69 -5.21
CA LYS A 197 -20.29 -1.66 -4.73
C LYS A 197 -21.63 -2.27 -4.32
N GLU A 198 -22.05 -3.33 -4.98
CA GLU A 198 -23.29 -4.06 -4.74
C GLU A 198 -23.26 -4.83 -3.41
N ASP A 199 -22.06 -5.17 -2.92
CA ASP A 199 -21.87 -5.84 -1.63
C ASP A 199 -21.98 -4.88 -0.45
N LYS A 200 -21.80 -3.58 -0.67
CA LYS A 200 -21.81 -2.55 0.36
C LYS A 200 -23.18 -2.50 1.08
N ALA A 201 -23.11 -2.37 2.41
CA ALA A 201 -24.30 -2.18 3.25
C ALA A 201 -24.94 -0.79 3.02
N ASP A 202 -26.24 -0.69 3.30
CA ASP A 202 -27.00 0.55 3.17
C ASP A 202 -26.67 1.49 4.35
N GLU A 203 -26.14 2.66 4.03
CA GLU A 203 -25.76 3.70 5.00
C GLU A 203 -26.93 4.31 5.79
N THR A 204 -28.16 4.05 5.40
CA THR A 204 -29.36 4.51 6.13
C THR A 204 -29.74 3.62 7.30
N LEU A 205 -29.14 2.42 7.39
CA LEU A 205 -29.37 1.44 8.45
C LEU A 205 -28.44 1.70 9.65
N SER A 206 -28.86 1.26 10.84
CA SER A 206 -27.96 1.16 12.00
C SER A 206 -26.82 0.20 11.71
N ILE A 207 -25.68 0.31 12.43
CA ILE A 207 -24.55 -0.62 12.21
C ILE A 207 -24.96 -2.08 12.52
N GLU A 208 -25.82 -2.30 13.51
CA GLU A 208 -26.35 -3.62 13.86
C GLU A 208 -27.18 -4.20 12.71
N ASP A 209 -28.03 -3.38 12.08
CA ASP A 209 -28.85 -3.79 10.94
C ASP A 209 -27.98 -4.01 9.69
N GLN A 210 -26.95 -3.19 9.48
CA GLN A 210 -25.98 -3.41 8.40
C GLN A 210 -25.29 -4.77 8.54
N LEU A 211 -24.77 -5.09 9.74
CA LEU A 211 -24.12 -6.37 10.05
C LEU A 211 -25.08 -7.56 9.91
N ALA A 212 -26.37 -7.38 10.25
CA ALA A 212 -27.39 -8.40 10.12
C ALA A 212 -27.89 -8.59 8.68
N SER A 213 -27.69 -7.63 7.79
CA SER A 213 -28.22 -7.63 6.42
C SER A 213 -27.57 -8.64 5.48
N GLY A 214 -26.39 -9.17 5.86
CA GLY A 214 -25.53 -9.99 4.99
C GLY A 214 -24.74 -9.18 3.95
N LYS A 215 -24.82 -7.85 4.01
CA LYS A 215 -23.98 -6.91 3.24
C LYS A 215 -22.74 -6.53 4.04
N ILE A 216 -21.79 -5.86 3.39
CA ILE A 216 -20.50 -5.53 3.94
C ILE A 216 -20.49 -4.05 4.37
N PRO A 217 -20.47 -3.74 5.67
CA PRO A 217 -20.23 -2.38 6.12
C PRO A 217 -18.84 -1.90 5.72
N VAL A 218 -18.75 -0.66 5.22
CA VAL A 218 -17.51 0.08 5.04
C VAL A 218 -17.44 1.09 6.18
N ILE A 219 -16.53 0.84 7.12
CA ILE A 219 -16.39 1.56 8.39
C ILE A 219 -15.15 2.45 8.32
N THR A 220 -15.31 3.73 8.63
CA THR A 220 -14.22 4.70 8.57
C THR A 220 -14.28 5.68 9.74
N PRO A 221 -13.20 6.42 10.04
CA PRO A 221 -13.29 7.60 10.89
C PRO A 221 -14.21 8.67 10.28
N VAL A 222 -14.86 9.46 11.12
CA VAL A 222 -15.71 10.58 10.70
C VAL A 222 -14.95 11.57 9.80
N GLY A 223 -15.62 12.04 8.74
CA GLY A 223 -15.05 12.98 7.78
C GLY A 223 -14.14 12.35 6.72
N PHE A 224 -14.06 11.03 6.68
CA PHE A 224 -13.23 10.27 5.73
C PHE A 224 -13.41 10.72 4.29
N THR A 225 -14.65 10.79 3.81
CA THR A 225 -14.94 11.19 2.41
C THR A 225 -14.44 12.59 2.10
N GLU A 226 -14.68 13.55 3.00
CA GLU A 226 -14.24 14.93 2.83
C GLU A 226 -12.71 15.03 2.78
N HIS A 227 -12.03 14.37 3.69
CA HIS A 227 -10.56 14.38 3.76
C HIS A 227 -9.94 13.69 2.54
N SER A 228 -10.48 12.54 2.12
CA SER A 228 -10.01 11.82 0.92
C SER A 228 -10.14 12.69 -0.34
N VAL A 229 -11.28 13.38 -0.52
CA VAL A 229 -11.49 14.26 -1.68
C VAL A 229 -10.58 15.49 -1.61
N LYS A 230 -10.43 16.11 -0.43
CA LYS A 230 -9.55 17.26 -0.27
C LYS A 230 -8.10 16.93 -0.62
N GLU A 231 -7.59 15.82 -0.13
CA GLU A 231 -6.21 15.43 -0.35
C GLU A 231 -5.94 14.97 -1.78
N ASN A 232 -6.77 14.06 -2.30
CA ASN A 232 -6.48 13.40 -3.57
C ASN A 232 -6.98 14.20 -4.79
N VAL A 233 -8.01 15.05 -4.64
CA VAL A 233 -8.58 15.84 -5.75
C VAL A 233 -8.13 17.30 -5.66
N TYR A 234 -8.45 18.00 -4.59
CA TYR A 234 -8.10 19.42 -4.46
C TYR A 234 -6.60 19.65 -4.37
N ALA A 235 -5.93 18.94 -3.49
CA ALA A 235 -4.50 19.05 -3.29
C ALA A 235 -3.68 18.10 -4.18
N GLY A 236 -4.33 17.19 -4.92
CA GLY A 236 -3.71 16.04 -5.58
C GLY A 236 -2.45 16.37 -6.40
N LYS A 237 -2.49 17.41 -7.24
CA LYS A 237 -1.29 17.85 -7.98
C LYS A 237 -0.17 18.37 -7.07
N GLY A 238 -0.54 19.05 -5.99
CA GLY A 238 0.42 19.55 -5.00
C GLY A 238 1.04 18.40 -4.21
N MET A 239 0.21 17.44 -3.80
CA MET A 239 0.64 16.24 -3.07
C MET A 239 1.53 15.35 -3.93
N GLY A 240 1.15 15.07 -5.18
CA GLY A 240 1.99 14.29 -6.11
C GLY A 240 3.35 14.94 -6.34
N ARG A 241 3.40 16.28 -6.47
CA ARG A 241 4.66 17.01 -6.60
C ARG A 241 5.52 16.91 -5.34
N ARG A 242 4.92 16.99 -4.15
CA ARG A 242 5.64 16.79 -2.88
C ARG A 242 6.18 15.37 -2.77
N SER A 243 5.38 14.37 -3.11
CA SER A 243 5.78 12.96 -3.07
C SER A 243 6.99 12.68 -3.98
N ASN A 244 7.06 13.31 -5.14
CA ASN A 244 8.22 13.19 -6.03
C ASN A 244 9.52 13.63 -5.34
N TYR A 245 9.48 14.69 -4.56
CA TYR A 245 10.67 15.18 -3.83
C TYR A 245 10.91 14.42 -2.53
N GLN A 246 9.86 14.07 -1.80
CA GLN A 246 9.99 13.43 -0.49
C GLN A 246 10.45 11.98 -0.61
N TYR A 247 9.92 11.25 -1.58
CA TYR A 247 10.14 9.80 -1.72
C TYR A 247 10.99 9.43 -2.93
N GLY A 248 11.37 10.37 -3.75
CA GLY A 248 12.12 10.09 -4.98
C GLY A 248 11.34 9.21 -5.96
N ILE A 249 10.01 9.36 -6.07
CA ILE A 249 9.15 8.46 -6.85
C ILE A 249 9.60 8.33 -8.31
N LEU A 250 10.13 9.40 -8.90
CA LEU A 250 10.60 9.42 -10.29
C LEU A 250 11.98 8.77 -10.47
N LEU A 251 12.67 8.43 -9.38
CA LEU A 251 13.98 7.79 -9.46
C LEU A 251 13.81 6.28 -9.62
N THR A 252 14.69 5.68 -10.41
CA THR A 252 14.76 4.22 -10.54
C THR A 252 15.19 3.60 -9.21
N PRO A 253 14.58 2.49 -8.76
CA PRO A 253 15.07 1.72 -7.61
C PRO A 253 16.52 1.32 -7.81
N GLY A 254 17.34 1.48 -6.77
CA GLY A 254 18.76 1.16 -6.81
C GLY A 254 19.61 2.06 -5.91
N VAL A 255 20.85 1.67 -5.68
CA VAL A 255 21.80 2.36 -4.79
C VAL A 255 22.22 3.76 -5.27
N THR A 256 21.94 4.09 -6.51
CA THR A 256 22.19 5.41 -7.10
C THR A 256 20.90 6.17 -7.43
N GLY A 257 19.76 5.62 -7.11
CA GLY A 257 18.44 6.20 -7.33
C GLY A 257 17.66 6.32 -6.03
N LYS A 258 16.54 5.56 -5.92
CA LYS A 258 15.79 5.46 -4.67
C LYS A 258 15.91 4.06 -4.08
N LEU A 259 15.97 3.96 -2.76
CA LEU A 259 15.82 2.71 -2.02
C LEU A 259 14.34 2.41 -1.80
N ALA A 260 13.86 2.66 -0.59
CA ALA A 260 12.45 2.59 -0.22
C ALA A 260 11.93 4.00 0.09
N GLN A 261 10.68 4.09 0.51
CA GLN A 261 10.07 5.33 0.98
C GLN A 261 10.21 5.52 2.50
N GLY A 262 10.94 4.62 3.19
CA GLY A 262 11.12 4.60 4.63
C GLY A 262 9.98 3.94 5.40
N ILE A 263 8.76 4.04 4.89
CA ILE A 263 7.53 3.45 5.45
C ILE A 263 7.03 2.24 4.63
N GLY A 264 7.68 1.94 3.53
CA GLY A 264 7.40 0.85 2.61
C GLY A 264 8.26 0.98 1.36
N MET A 265 8.20 0.01 0.44
CA MET A 265 9.07 -0.01 -0.73
C MET A 265 8.68 1.05 -1.77
N GLY A 266 7.39 1.21 -2.03
CA GLY A 266 6.86 2.13 -3.03
C GLY A 266 5.33 2.04 -3.11
N GLN A 267 4.75 2.79 -4.02
CA GLN A 267 3.31 2.77 -4.32
C GLN A 267 3.06 2.04 -5.63
N SER A 268 2.04 1.19 -5.66
CA SER A 268 1.57 0.59 -6.91
C SER A 268 0.94 1.64 -7.85
N THR A 269 0.94 1.34 -9.14
CA THR A 269 0.39 2.22 -10.20
C THR A 269 -0.90 1.67 -10.80
N GLY A 270 -1.54 0.71 -10.14
CA GLY A 270 -2.77 0.09 -10.60
C GLY A 270 -4.02 0.96 -10.45
N THR A 271 -5.17 0.33 -10.59
CA THR A 271 -6.48 0.98 -10.51
C THR A 271 -6.80 1.42 -9.08
N VAL A 272 -7.08 2.69 -8.88
CA VAL A 272 -7.53 3.23 -7.60
C VAL A 272 -9.06 3.32 -7.60
N SER A 273 -9.68 2.77 -6.58
CA SER A 273 -11.14 2.77 -6.39
C SER A 273 -11.54 3.52 -5.12
N PHE A 274 -12.80 3.87 -5.00
CA PHE A 274 -13.34 4.55 -3.84
C PHE A 274 -14.79 4.11 -3.58
N LEU A 275 -15.10 3.77 -2.34
CA LEU A 275 -16.47 3.59 -1.86
C LEU A 275 -16.71 4.55 -0.69
N THR A 276 -17.86 5.22 -0.71
CA THR A 276 -18.30 6.00 0.46
C THR A 276 -18.54 5.07 1.64
N PRO A 277 -18.19 5.48 2.87
CA PRO A 277 -18.47 4.67 4.05
C PRO A 277 -19.98 4.44 4.20
N SER A 278 -20.34 3.32 4.79
CA SER A 278 -21.71 3.07 5.27
C SER A 278 -21.87 3.35 6.76
N TYR A 279 -20.74 3.44 7.48
CA TYR A 279 -20.69 3.80 8.88
C TYR A 279 -19.45 4.62 9.21
N GLU A 280 -19.61 5.70 9.96
CA GLU A 280 -18.51 6.54 10.42
C GLU A 280 -18.40 6.49 11.96
N ILE A 281 -17.19 6.17 12.46
CA ILE A 281 -16.85 6.22 13.88
C ILE A 281 -16.67 7.69 14.26
N THR A 282 -17.49 8.17 15.20
CA THR A 282 -17.56 9.61 15.55
C THR A 282 -16.83 9.96 16.84
N GLN A 283 -16.46 8.98 17.65
CA GLN A 283 -15.77 9.20 18.91
C GLN A 283 -14.79 8.08 19.26
N SER A 284 -13.73 8.45 19.96
CA SER A 284 -12.74 7.47 20.45
C SER A 284 -13.36 6.53 21.49
N GLY A 285 -12.97 5.24 21.44
CA GLY A 285 -13.44 4.23 22.37
C GLY A 285 -14.81 3.62 22.02
N GLU A 286 -15.36 3.97 20.87
CA GLU A 286 -16.54 3.29 20.34
C GLU A 286 -16.23 1.81 20.10
N LYS A 287 -17.14 0.93 20.54
CA LYS A 287 -16.96 -0.51 20.44
C LYS A 287 -17.99 -1.09 19.49
N LEU A 288 -17.52 -1.90 18.57
CA LEU A 288 -18.34 -2.66 17.63
C LEU A 288 -18.05 -4.14 17.80
N THR A 289 -19.09 -4.98 17.69
CA THR A 289 -18.92 -6.43 17.61
C THR A 289 -19.24 -6.89 16.19
N ILE A 290 -18.22 -7.34 15.47
CA ILE A 290 -18.32 -7.76 14.07
C ILE A 290 -17.99 -9.24 13.99
N ASP A 291 -18.93 -10.06 13.55
CA ASP A 291 -18.77 -11.54 13.41
C ASP A 291 -18.16 -12.21 14.66
N GLY A 292 -18.50 -11.71 15.86
CA GLY A 292 -18.05 -12.22 17.15
C GLY A 292 -16.70 -11.66 17.65
N VAL A 293 -16.11 -10.72 16.95
CA VAL A 293 -14.90 -9.98 17.37
C VAL A 293 -15.29 -8.59 17.84
N GLU A 294 -14.88 -8.19 19.07
CA GLU A 294 -15.04 -6.84 19.61
C GLU A 294 -13.90 -5.94 19.15
#